data_56e6c5e773fd9ad7d5fc6a8e1b2dd3ee
#
_entry.id   56e6c5e773fd9ad7d5fc6a8e1b2dd3ee
#
_cell.length_a   1.000
_cell.length_b   1.000
_cell.length_c   1.000
_cell.angle_alpha   90.00
_cell.angle_beta   90.00
_cell.angle_gamma   90.00
#
_symmetry.space_group_name_H-M   'P 1'
#
loop_
_entity.id
_entity.type
_entity.pdbx_description
1 polymer ?
#
loop_
_entity_poly.entity_id
_entity_poly.type
_entity_poly.pdbx_seq_one_letter_code
_entity_poly.pdbx_strand_id
1 'polypeptide(L)'
;MDIFKIDDEIATINSIPSKRVYGEKLIIDEESSIEYRIWNPNRSKLSAALHNGLSKINLDKNSKILYLGASTGTTVSHISDLVKNGIIYAVEFSPVSMRKLSRLSQIRNNIVALLNDATKPKEYLNNIEKVDLVYCDVAQASQTKLFIDNMNLFLKSNGQGVFMIKSRSINVNIKPKTVFKEQEKILKSNGYSIIEKIKLEPYEKDHICLIVKKSF
;
A
#
# COMPACT_ATOMS: atom_id res chain seq x y z
N MET A 1 12.63 7.20 -2.18
CA MET A 1 11.20 7.57 -1.92
C MET A 1 11.19 9.01 -1.45
N ASP A 2 10.55 9.91 -2.22
CA ASP A 2 10.57 11.36 -1.97
C ASP A 2 9.48 11.73 -0.94
N ILE A 3 9.77 11.41 0.31
CA ILE A 3 8.93 11.72 1.46
C ILE A 3 9.57 12.88 2.23
N PHE A 4 8.74 13.83 2.63
CA PHE A 4 9.15 15.03 3.34
C PHE A 4 8.57 15.00 4.74
N LYS A 5 9.27 15.65 5.67
CA LYS A 5 8.80 15.85 7.04
C LYS A 5 8.57 17.36 7.24
N ILE A 6 7.33 17.73 7.50
CA ILE A 6 6.90 19.12 7.72
C ILE A 6 6.16 19.16 9.05
N ASP A 7 6.67 19.91 10.03
CA ASP A 7 6.09 20.01 11.38
C ASP A 7 5.78 18.63 12.02
N ASP A 8 6.73 17.69 11.93
CA ASP A 8 6.58 16.30 12.38
C ASP A 8 5.56 15.43 11.61
N GLU A 9 4.88 15.98 10.63
CA GLU A 9 3.97 15.26 9.75
C GLU A 9 4.69 14.77 8.48
N ILE A 10 4.32 13.60 7.99
CA ILE A 10 4.82 13.07 6.71
C ILE A 10 4.02 13.70 5.57
N ALA A 11 4.71 14.07 4.49
CA ALA A 11 4.10 14.68 3.32
C ALA A 11 4.66 14.13 2.02
N THR A 12 3.87 14.23 0.95
CA THR A 12 4.28 14.01 -0.44
C THR A 12 4.13 15.31 -1.25
N ILE A 13 4.96 15.51 -2.28
CA ILE A 13 4.73 16.62 -3.23
C ILE A 13 3.42 16.34 -3.97
N ASN A 14 2.51 17.31 -4.00
CA ASN A 14 1.25 17.17 -4.72
C ASN A 14 1.49 17.16 -6.24
N SER A 15 1.28 16.01 -6.87
CA SER A 15 1.42 15.90 -8.33
C SER A 15 0.27 16.58 -9.10
N ILE A 16 -0.83 16.93 -8.41
CA ILE A 16 -1.98 17.65 -8.97
C ILE A 16 -2.25 18.89 -8.09
N PRO A 17 -1.58 20.01 -8.34
CA PRO A 17 -1.68 21.21 -7.49
C PRO A 17 -3.13 21.63 -7.20
N SER A 18 -3.37 22.10 -5.99
CA SER A 18 -4.65 22.55 -5.45
C SER A 18 -5.74 21.46 -5.30
N LYS A 19 -5.43 20.18 -5.61
CA LYS A 19 -6.39 19.08 -5.47
C LYS A 19 -6.13 18.28 -4.21
N ARG A 20 -7.18 18.13 -3.40
CA ARG A 20 -7.25 17.20 -2.26
C ARG A 20 -7.96 15.91 -2.72
N VAL A 21 -7.62 14.78 -2.12
CA VAL A 21 -8.23 13.48 -2.41
C VAL A 21 -9.22 13.07 -1.33
N TYR A 22 -8.86 13.27 -0.03
CA TYR A 22 -9.69 12.87 1.11
C TYR A 22 -9.85 13.99 2.16
N GLY A 23 -9.56 15.25 1.79
CA GLY A 23 -9.62 16.41 2.68
C GLY A 23 -8.33 16.69 3.45
N GLU A 24 -7.21 16.10 3.03
CA GLU A 24 -5.89 16.32 3.63
C GLU A 24 -5.45 17.77 3.54
N LYS A 25 -4.58 18.18 4.48
CA LYS A 25 -3.98 19.50 4.52
C LYS A 25 -2.99 19.66 3.37
N LEU A 26 -3.07 20.78 2.66
CA LEU A 26 -2.08 21.23 1.69
C LEU A 26 -1.21 22.32 2.32
N ILE A 27 0.09 22.27 2.05
CA ILE A 27 1.07 23.27 2.50
C ILE A 27 1.87 23.70 1.27
N ILE A 28 1.97 25.00 1.06
CA ILE A 28 2.80 25.58 0.00
C ILE A 28 4.07 26.11 0.66
N ASP A 29 5.20 25.67 0.18
CA ASP A 29 6.49 26.26 0.49
C ASP A 29 6.63 27.55 -0.33
N GLU A 30 6.69 28.70 0.34
CA GLU A 30 6.70 30.01 -0.30
C GLU A 30 7.99 30.28 -1.11
N GLU A 31 9.12 29.69 -0.72
CA GLU A 31 10.40 29.89 -1.41
C GLU A 31 10.48 29.06 -2.71
N SER A 32 10.08 27.78 -2.65
CA SER A 32 10.15 26.88 -3.80
C SER A 32 8.87 26.83 -4.64
N SER A 33 7.77 27.40 -4.14
CA SER A 33 6.42 27.25 -4.71
C SER A 33 5.94 25.80 -4.85
N ILE A 34 6.54 24.87 -4.08
CA ILE A 34 6.15 23.46 -4.06
C ILE A 34 4.96 23.28 -3.13
N GLU A 35 3.92 22.62 -3.62
CA GLU A 35 2.78 22.22 -2.81
C GLU A 35 2.94 20.80 -2.29
N TYR A 36 2.80 20.64 -0.98
CA TYR A 36 2.86 19.36 -0.27
C TYR A 36 1.47 18.94 0.20
N ARG A 37 1.23 17.62 0.21
CA ARG A 37 0.05 16.99 0.79
C ARG A 37 0.44 16.24 2.05
N ILE A 38 -0.17 16.59 3.18
CA ILE A 38 0.04 15.89 4.44
C ILE A 38 -0.55 14.48 4.36
N TRP A 39 0.28 13.49 4.67
CA TRP A 39 -0.09 12.09 4.64
C TRP A 39 -0.51 11.60 6.02
N ASN A 40 -1.80 11.72 6.32
CA ASN A 40 -2.35 11.46 7.65
C ASN A 40 -2.25 9.97 8.04
N PRO A 41 -1.53 9.63 9.15
CA PRO A 41 -1.36 8.26 9.60
C PRO A 41 -2.64 7.58 10.11
N ASN A 42 -3.66 8.36 10.53
CA ASN A 42 -4.97 7.83 10.91
C ASN A 42 -5.87 7.50 9.70
N ARG A 43 -5.42 7.80 8.48
CA ARG A 43 -6.13 7.55 7.22
C ARG A 43 -5.39 6.63 6.27
N SER A 44 -4.16 6.24 6.62
CA SER A 44 -3.29 5.41 5.78
C SER A 44 -2.35 4.56 6.63
N LYS A 45 -2.49 3.25 6.55
CA LYS A 45 -1.60 2.30 7.25
C LYS A 45 -0.14 2.44 6.81
N LEU A 46 0.11 2.80 5.54
CA LEU A 46 1.47 3.05 5.08
C LEU A 46 2.05 4.30 5.73
N SER A 47 1.27 5.37 5.86
CA SER A 47 1.70 6.56 6.62
C SER A 47 1.96 6.22 8.08
N ALA A 48 1.07 5.44 8.72
CA ALA A 48 1.28 4.99 10.10
C ALA A 48 2.60 4.18 10.24
N ALA A 49 2.89 3.29 9.29
CA ALA A 49 4.13 2.53 9.28
C ALA A 49 5.36 3.44 9.11
N LEU A 50 5.28 4.45 8.25
CA LEU A 50 6.37 5.43 8.03
C LEU A 50 6.61 6.29 9.28
N HIS A 51 5.56 6.77 9.96
CA HIS A 51 5.70 7.48 11.23
C HIS A 51 6.34 6.59 12.32
N ASN A 52 6.09 5.29 12.28
CA ASN A 52 6.67 4.32 13.20
C ASN A 52 8.03 3.78 12.74
N GLY A 53 8.68 4.42 11.75
CA GLY A 53 10.06 4.15 11.38
C GLY A 53 10.25 3.13 10.26
N LEU A 54 9.23 2.82 9.45
CA LEU A 54 9.39 1.99 8.25
C LEU A 54 10.47 2.57 7.33
N SER A 55 11.49 1.77 7.01
CA SER A 55 12.66 2.22 6.26
C SER A 55 13.09 1.33 5.10
N LYS A 56 12.69 0.05 5.09
CA LYS A 56 13.18 -0.94 4.11
C LYS A 56 12.31 -1.09 2.86
N ILE A 57 11.31 -0.24 2.68
CA ILE A 57 10.51 -0.20 1.45
C ILE A 57 11.35 0.40 0.31
N ASN A 58 11.45 -0.34 -0.79
CA ASN A 58 12.15 0.12 -2.00
C ASN A 58 11.13 0.60 -3.03
N LEU A 59 11.01 1.91 -3.14
CA LEU A 59 10.07 2.59 -4.01
C LEU A 59 10.74 3.82 -4.62
N ASP A 60 10.70 3.92 -5.94
CA ASP A 60 11.21 5.06 -6.70
C ASP A 60 10.17 5.59 -7.70
N LYS A 61 10.52 6.68 -8.39
CA LYS A 61 9.62 7.37 -9.34
C LYS A 61 9.16 6.52 -10.54
N ASN A 62 9.85 5.43 -10.87
CA ASN A 62 9.55 4.57 -12.01
C ASN A 62 8.92 3.23 -11.57
N SER A 63 8.71 3.03 -10.28
CA SER A 63 8.24 1.76 -9.75
C SER A 63 6.86 1.39 -10.25
N LYS A 64 6.67 0.11 -10.61
CA LYS A 64 5.39 -0.49 -10.95
C LYS A 64 4.83 -1.20 -9.73
N ILE A 65 3.58 -0.93 -9.41
CA ILE A 65 2.96 -1.38 -8.16
C ILE A 65 1.64 -2.09 -8.44
N LEU A 66 1.45 -3.24 -7.82
CA LEU A 66 0.14 -3.86 -7.66
C LEU A 66 -0.38 -3.56 -6.25
N TYR A 67 -1.47 -2.81 -6.17
CA TYR A 67 -2.11 -2.44 -4.91
C TYR A 67 -3.40 -3.24 -4.72
N LEU A 68 -3.46 -4.09 -3.72
CA LEU A 68 -4.61 -4.94 -3.39
C LEU A 68 -5.40 -4.32 -2.23
N GLY A 69 -6.69 -4.06 -2.45
CA GLY A 69 -7.57 -3.39 -1.49
C GLY A 69 -7.41 -1.86 -1.53
N ALA A 70 -7.52 -1.28 -2.72
CA ALA A 70 -7.27 0.14 -2.95
C ALA A 70 -8.31 1.08 -2.32
N SER A 71 -9.51 0.57 -1.99
CA SER A 71 -10.62 1.32 -1.42
C SER A 71 -10.92 2.58 -2.25
N THR A 72 -11.08 3.73 -1.63
CA THR A 72 -11.35 5.00 -2.30
C THR A 72 -10.10 5.72 -2.82
N GLY A 73 -8.91 5.13 -2.64
CA GLY A 73 -7.65 5.64 -3.20
C GLY A 73 -6.85 6.57 -2.28
N THR A 74 -7.14 6.65 -0.98
CA THR A 74 -6.39 7.52 -0.04
C THR A 74 -4.88 7.24 -0.09
N THR A 75 -4.44 6.02 0.25
CA THR A 75 -3.02 5.62 0.22
C THR A 75 -2.49 5.61 -1.22
N VAL A 76 -3.28 5.09 -2.17
CA VAL A 76 -2.94 5.04 -3.60
C VAL A 76 -2.56 6.43 -4.14
N SER A 77 -3.26 7.49 -3.73
CA SER A 77 -2.99 8.86 -4.20
C SER A 77 -1.63 9.40 -3.74
N HIS A 78 -1.19 9.08 -2.52
CA HIS A 78 0.14 9.45 -2.05
C HIS A 78 1.24 8.62 -2.73
N ILE A 79 0.99 7.31 -2.91
CA ILE A 79 1.91 6.48 -3.69
C ILE A 79 2.02 7.01 -5.13
N SER A 80 0.92 7.46 -5.73
CA SER A 80 0.90 8.09 -7.07
C SER A 80 1.79 9.35 -7.14
N ASP A 81 1.84 10.14 -6.07
CA ASP A 81 2.76 11.28 -5.97
C ASP A 81 4.24 10.84 -5.95
N LEU A 82 4.54 9.66 -5.38
CA LEU A 82 5.90 9.12 -5.27
C LEU A 82 6.38 8.46 -6.57
N VAL A 83 5.49 7.77 -7.30
CA VAL A 83 5.83 7.00 -8.50
C VAL A 83 5.40 7.73 -9.79
N LYS A 84 5.83 8.97 -9.94
CA LYS A 84 5.36 9.90 -10.99
C LYS A 84 5.50 9.34 -12.42
N ASN A 85 6.52 8.53 -12.68
CA ASN A 85 6.82 7.91 -13.98
C ASN A 85 6.48 6.42 -14.01
N GLY A 86 6.01 5.88 -12.89
CA GLY A 86 5.63 4.48 -12.73
C GLY A 86 4.14 4.27 -13.00
N ILE A 87 3.63 3.13 -12.52
CA ILE A 87 2.22 2.77 -12.66
C ILE A 87 1.72 2.05 -11.41
N ILE A 88 0.47 2.29 -11.02
CA ILE A 88 -0.21 1.63 -9.91
C ILE A 88 -1.44 0.90 -10.46
N TYR A 89 -1.41 -0.42 -10.44
CA TYR A 89 -2.58 -1.26 -10.69
C TYR A 89 -3.35 -1.40 -9.38
N ALA A 90 -4.44 -0.65 -9.25
CA ALA A 90 -5.21 -0.52 -8.02
C ALA A 90 -6.44 -1.43 -8.07
N VAL A 91 -6.36 -2.60 -7.42
CA VAL A 91 -7.43 -3.60 -7.35
C VAL A 91 -8.35 -3.28 -6.19
N GLU A 92 -9.64 -3.16 -6.48
CA GLU A 92 -10.69 -2.93 -5.50
C GLU A 92 -11.92 -3.77 -5.84
N PHE A 93 -12.47 -4.47 -4.83
CA PHE A 93 -13.62 -5.35 -4.98
C PHE A 93 -14.96 -4.61 -4.90
N SER A 94 -15.04 -3.57 -4.06
CA SER A 94 -16.28 -2.84 -3.80
C SER A 94 -16.65 -1.89 -4.95
N PRO A 95 -17.80 -2.05 -5.62
CA PRO A 95 -18.24 -1.10 -6.65
C PRO A 95 -18.47 0.33 -6.10
N VAL A 96 -18.78 0.45 -4.81
CA VAL A 96 -18.98 1.75 -4.16
C VAL A 96 -17.65 2.48 -4.02
N SER A 97 -16.61 1.81 -3.52
CA SER A 97 -15.26 2.35 -3.40
C SER A 97 -14.67 2.62 -4.79
N MET A 98 -14.87 1.70 -5.73
CA MET A 98 -14.38 1.80 -7.10
C MET A 98 -14.85 3.07 -7.82
N ARG A 99 -16.08 3.56 -7.57
CA ARG A 99 -16.55 4.83 -8.17
C ARG A 99 -15.63 6.02 -7.82
N LYS A 100 -15.13 6.09 -6.58
CA LYS A 100 -14.20 7.15 -6.16
C LYS A 100 -12.80 6.90 -6.71
N LEU A 101 -12.34 5.65 -6.68
CA LEU A 101 -11.04 5.25 -7.22
C LEU A 101 -10.95 5.51 -8.73
N SER A 102 -12.01 5.22 -9.49
CA SER A 102 -12.10 5.50 -10.93
C SER A 102 -12.02 7.00 -11.22
N ARG A 103 -12.72 7.84 -10.44
CA ARG A 103 -12.58 9.30 -10.58
C ARG A 103 -11.15 9.78 -10.29
N LEU A 104 -10.50 9.16 -9.29
CA LEU A 104 -9.11 9.47 -8.97
C LEU A 104 -8.16 9.10 -10.13
N SER A 105 -8.37 7.95 -10.78
CA SER A 105 -7.56 7.51 -11.93
C SER A 105 -7.74 8.39 -13.17
N GLN A 106 -8.87 9.09 -13.31
CA GLN A 106 -9.08 10.06 -14.40
C GLN A 106 -8.20 11.31 -14.29
N ILE A 107 -7.80 11.67 -13.07
CA ILE A 107 -6.96 12.86 -12.81
C ILE A 107 -5.50 12.51 -12.48
N ARG A 108 -5.20 11.23 -12.21
CA ARG A 108 -3.86 10.71 -11.92
C ARG A 108 -3.53 9.60 -12.90
N ASN A 109 -2.87 9.96 -14.01
CA ASN A 109 -2.65 9.10 -15.17
C ASN A 109 -1.79 7.85 -14.89
N ASN A 110 -1.11 7.80 -13.75
CA ASN A 110 -0.32 6.66 -13.30
C ASN A 110 -1.10 5.68 -12.41
N ILE A 111 -2.43 5.83 -12.29
CA ILE A 111 -3.33 4.90 -11.59
C ILE A 111 -4.22 4.18 -12.59
N VAL A 112 -4.18 2.87 -12.60
CA VAL A 112 -5.11 1.98 -13.32
C VAL A 112 -6.04 1.35 -12.30
N ALA A 113 -7.31 1.77 -12.29
CA ALA A 113 -8.33 1.25 -11.38
C ALA A 113 -8.94 -0.04 -11.95
N LEU A 114 -8.87 -1.14 -11.19
CA LEU A 114 -9.34 -2.48 -11.58
C LEU A 114 -10.42 -2.97 -10.61
N LEU A 115 -11.66 -3.08 -11.09
CA LEU A 115 -12.76 -3.68 -10.33
C LEU A 115 -12.64 -5.20 -10.38
N ASN A 116 -11.89 -5.77 -9.45
CA ASN A 116 -11.61 -7.20 -9.38
C ASN A 116 -11.51 -7.69 -7.94
N ASP A 117 -11.65 -9.01 -7.78
CA ASP A 117 -11.44 -9.69 -6.51
C ASP A 117 -9.98 -10.12 -6.37
N ALA A 118 -9.26 -9.56 -5.38
CA ALA A 118 -7.86 -9.88 -5.10
C ALA A 118 -7.62 -11.38 -4.75
N THR A 119 -8.66 -12.12 -4.38
CA THR A 119 -8.58 -13.58 -4.14
C THR A 119 -8.51 -14.39 -5.45
N LYS A 120 -8.77 -13.74 -6.59
CA LYS A 120 -8.83 -14.36 -7.92
C LYS A 120 -7.81 -13.74 -8.90
N PRO A 121 -6.51 -13.76 -8.59
CA PRO A 121 -5.51 -13.03 -9.38
C PRO A 121 -5.42 -13.44 -10.84
N LYS A 122 -5.88 -14.65 -11.20
CA LYS A 122 -5.93 -15.12 -12.59
C LYS A 122 -6.95 -14.36 -13.45
N GLU A 123 -8.01 -13.79 -12.85
CA GLU A 123 -9.03 -13.04 -13.58
C GLU A 123 -8.51 -11.72 -14.16
N TYR A 124 -7.44 -11.17 -13.60
CA TYR A 124 -6.81 -9.93 -14.06
C TYR A 124 -5.35 -10.10 -14.51
N LEU A 125 -4.91 -11.35 -14.72
CA LEU A 125 -3.52 -11.66 -15.09
C LEU A 125 -3.06 -10.92 -16.36
N ASN A 126 -3.92 -10.84 -17.36
CA ASN A 126 -3.60 -10.19 -18.64
C ASN A 126 -3.60 -8.66 -18.60
N ASN A 127 -4.08 -8.06 -17.50
CA ASN A 127 -4.19 -6.62 -17.35
C ASN A 127 -3.01 -6.00 -16.59
N ILE A 128 -2.11 -6.85 -16.04
CA ILE A 128 -1.03 -6.42 -15.16
C ILE A 128 0.28 -7.05 -15.60
N GLU A 129 1.28 -6.23 -15.82
CA GLU A 129 2.65 -6.67 -16.05
C GLU A 129 3.38 -7.04 -14.74
N LYS A 130 4.63 -7.53 -14.83
CA LYS A 130 5.44 -7.76 -13.63
C LYS A 130 5.74 -6.45 -12.92
N VAL A 131 5.53 -6.44 -11.60
CA VAL A 131 5.64 -5.25 -10.75
C VAL A 131 6.87 -5.32 -9.82
N ASP A 132 7.33 -4.15 -9.41
CA ASP A 132 8.44 -3.99 -8.45
C ASP A 132 7.95 -4.19 -7.02
N LEU A 133 6.66 -3.89 -6.77
CA LEU A 133 6.09 -3.95 -5.45
C LEU A 133 4.63 -4.46 -5.50
N VAL A 134 4.30 -5.43 -4.62
CA VAL A 134 2.93 -5.81 -4.32
C VAL A 134 2.57 -5.28 -2.94
N TYR A 135 1.60 -4.36 -2.89
CA TYR A 135 1.05 -3.81 -1.64
C TYR A 135 -0.30 -4.46 -1.34
N CYS A 136 -0.50 -4.94 -0.12
CA CYS A 136 -1.75 -5.58 0.28
C CYS A 136 -2.30 -4.98 1.58
N ASP A 137 -3.50 -4.41 1.49
CA ASP A 137 -4.31 -3.90 2.60
C ASP A 137 -5.74 -4.45 2.52
N VAL A 138 -5.86 -5.78 2.44
CA VAL A 138 -7.14 -6.48 2.39
C VAL A 138 -7.45 -7.10 3.73
N ALA A 139 -8.57 -6.73 4.34
CA ALA A 139 -8.96 -7.16 5.68
C ALA A 139 -9.91 -8.38 5.61
N GLN A 140 -9.35 -9.59 5.44
CA GLN A 140 -10.10 -10.85 5.45
C GLN A 140 -9.28 -12.01 6.02
N ALA A 141 -9.94 -13.13 6.37
CA ALA A 141 -9.28 -14.27 7.00
C ALA A 141 -8.16 -14.87 6.13
N SER A 142 -8.34 -14.93 4.80
CA SER A 142 -7.38 -15.49 3.84
C SER A 142 -6.36 -14.49 3.31
N GLN A 143 -6.19 -13.32 3.95
CA GLN A 143 -5.35 -12.21 3.45
C GLN A 143 -3.92 -12.63 3.11
N THR A 144 -3.30 -13.53 3.89
CA THR A 144 -1.93 -14.00 3.61
C THR A 144 -1.87 -14.88 2.37
N LYS A 145 -2.86 -15.77 2.17
CA LYS A 145 -2.91 -16.60 0.98
C LYS A 145 -3.07 -15.75 -0.28
N LEU A 146 -4.04 -14.83 -0.30
CA LEU A 146 -4.23 -13.96 -1.47
C LEU A 146 -2.99 -13.10 -1.76
N PHE A 147 -2.30 -12.62 -0.73
CA PHE A 147 -1.07 -11.85 -0.89
C PHE A 147 0.03 -12.69 -1.56
N ILE A 148 0.26 -13.93 -1.09
CA ILE A 148 1.22 -14.87 -1.67
C ILE A 148 0.84 -15.21 -3.12
N ASP A 149 -0.42 -15.52 -3.40
CA ASP A 149 -0.90 -15.84 -4.74
C ASP A 149 -0.63 -14.69 -5.74
N ASN A 150 -0.87 -13.46 -5.34
CA ASN A 150 -0.59 -12.28 -6.14
C ASN A 150 0.93 -12.05 -6.31
N MET A 151 1.71 -12.18 -5.24
CA MET A 151 3.17 -12.05 -5.35
C MET A 151 3.78 -13.10 -6.29
N ASN A 152 3.31 -14.34 -6.24
CA ASN A 152 3.80 -15.40 -7.13
C ASN A 152 3.53 -15.08 -8.61
N LEU A 153 2.39 -14.48 -8.92
CA LEU A 153 2.00 -14.16 -10.29
C LEU A 153 2.62 -12.87 -10.81
N PHE A 154 2.71 -11.83 -9.99
CA PHE A 154 3.00 -10.48 -10.48
C PHE A 154 4.36 -9.93 -10.04
N LEU A 155 4.92 -10.37 -8.90
CA LEU A 155 6.14 -9.78 -8.37
C LEU A 155 7.37 -10.17 -9.23
N LYS A 156 8.21 -9.19 -9.57
CA LYS A 156 9.54 -9.43 -10.14
C LYS A 156 10.43 -10.19 -9.16
N SER A 157 11.50 -10.85 -9.65
CA SER A 157 12.42 -11.63 -8.80
C SER A 157 13.08 -10.79 -7.70
N ASN A 158 13.43 -9.55 -7.99
CA ASN A 158 14.04 -8.60 -7.04
C ASN A 158 13.01 -7.68 -6.35
N GLY A 159 11.72 -7.89 -6.58
CA GLY A 159 10.64 -7.08 -6.04
C GLY A 159 10.40 -7.28 -4.54
N GLN A 160 9.53 -6.43 -3.98
CA GLN A 160 9.13 -6.47 -2.58
C GLN A 160 7.61 -6.63 -2.42
N GLY A 161 7.22 -7.24 -1.30
CA GLY A 161 5.85 -7.19 -0.83
C GLY A 161 5.73 -6.28 0.39
N VAL A 162 4.68 -5.46 0.44
CA VAL A 162 4.26 -4.68 1.60
C VAL A 162 2.92 -5.25 2.06
N PHE A 163 2.89 -5.79 3.25
CA PHE A 163 1.71 -6.50 3.75
C PHE A 163 1.20 -5.88 5.05
N MET A 164 0.00 -5.31 4.99
CA MET A 164 -0.72 -4.78 6.16
C MET A 164 -1.60 -5.87 6.74
N ILE A 165 -1.22 -6.41 7.90
CA ILE A 165 -1.98 -7.47 8.57
C ILE A 165 -2.86 -6.90 9.66
N LYS A 166 -4.16 -7.14 9.54
CA LYS A 166 -5.15 -6.90 10.59
C LYS A 166 -5.46 -8.22 11.31
N SER A 167 -4.96 -8.40 12.54
CA SER A 167 -5.12 -9.67 13.26
C SER A 167 -6.58 -10.04 13.50
N ARG A 168 -7.43 -9.05 13.81
CA ARG A 168 -8.86 -9.26 14.09
C ARG A 168 -9.67 -9.71 12.88
N SER A 169 -9.19 -9.47 11.66
CA SER A 169 -9.82 -10.01 10.44
C SER A 169 -9.47 -11.48 10.20
N ILE A 170 -8.40 -11.98 10.82
CA ILE A 170 -7.99 -13.39 10.72
C ILE A 170 -8.64 -14.19 11.84
N ASN A 171 -8.46 -13.76 13.09
CA ASN A 171 -9.06 -14.43 14.26
C ASN A 171 -9.22 -13.45 15.42
N VAL A 172 -10.47 -13.26 15.86
CA VAL A 172 -10.81 -12.36 16.97
C VAL A 172 -10.52 -12.96 18.34
N ASN A 173 -10.45 -14.31 18.45
CA ASN A 173 -10.29 -15.02 19.70
C ASN A 173 -8.84 -15.24 20.09
N ILE A 174 -7.90 -15.06 19.15
CA ILE A 174 -6.47 -15.25 19.37
C ILE A 174 -5.77 -13.90 19.62
N LYS A 175 -4.78 -13.90 20.52
CA LYS A 175 -3.97 -12.68 20.76
C LYS A 175 -3.27 -12.22 19.47
N PRO A 176 -3.28 -10.92 19.14
CA PRO A 176 -2.69 -10.38 17.92
C PRO A 176 -1.26 -10.87 17.65
N LYS A 177 -0.41 -10.88 18.69
CA LYS A 177 0.98 -11.36 18.60
C LYS A 177 1.10 -12.80 18.09
N THR A 178 0.17 -13.68 18.48
CA THR A 178 0.14 -15.08 18.02
C THR A 178 -0.28 -15.14 16.56
N VAL A 179 -1.35 -14.43 16.19
CA VAL A 179 -1.80 -14.35 14.80
C VAL A 179 -0.66 -13.86 13.89
N PHE A 180 0.03 -12.78 14.28
CA PHE A 180 1.15 -12.26 13.50
C PHE A 180 2.27 -13.29 13.28
N LYS A 181 2.67 -14.03 14.34
CA LYS A 181 3.69 -15.08 14.23
C LYS A 181 3.27 -16.22 13.29
N GLU A 182 1.99 -16.59 13.31
CA GLU A 182 1.43 -17.60 12.40
C GLU A 182 1.52 -17.13 10.94
N GLN A 183 1.12 -15.87 10.66
CA GLN A 183 1.21 -15.32 9.32
C GLN A 183 2.67 -15.19 8.83
N GLU A 184 3.59 -14.80 9.71
CA GLU A 184 5.03 -14.78 9.43
C GLU A 184 5.56 -16.19 9.08
N LYS A 185 5.09 -17.23 9.79
CA LYS A 185 5.44 -18.62 9.50
C LYS A 185 4.93 -19.06 8.13
N ILE A 186 3.68 -18.71 7.79
CA ILE A 186 3.09 -19.02 6.48
C ILE A 186 3.90 -18.35 5.36
N LEU A 187 4.28 -17.08 5.49
CA LEU A 187 5.12 -16.38 4.50
C LEU A 187 6.46 -17.11 4.30
N LYS A 188 7.15 -17.45 5.40
CA LYS A 188 8.43 -18.14 5.35
C LYS A 188 8.33 -19.53 4.70
N SER A 189 7.30 -20.32 5.03
CA SER A 189 7.09 -21.64 4.44
C SER A 189 6.74 -21.60 2.95
N ASN A 190 6.34 -20.43 2.43
CA ASN A 190 6.07 -20.18 1.01
C ASN A 190 7.25 -19.47 0.29
N GLY A 191 8.45 -19.47 0.89
CA GLY A 191 9.65 -18.94 0.25
C GLY A 191 9.79 -17.41 0.32
N TYR A 192 9.23 -16.75 1.34
CA TYR A 192 9.36 -15.32 1.54
C TYR A 192 10.10 -15.00 2.85
N SER A 193 11.10 -14.13 2.78
CA SER A 193 11.82 -13.57 3.93
C SER A 193 11.20 -12.26 4.37
N ILE A 194 11.05 -12.09 5.68
CA ILE A 194 10.61 -10.82 6.29
C ILE A 194 11.84 -9.97 6.55
N ILE A 195 11.93 -8.81 5.92
CA ILE A 195 13.08 -7.89 6.04
C ILE A 195 12.83 -6.73 6.98
N GLU A 196 11.54 -6.41 7.25
CA GLU A 196 11.16 -5.40 8.24
C GLU A 196 9.77 -5.70 8.78
N LYS A 197 9.54 -5.33 10.05
CA LYS A 197 8.26 -5.49 10.73
C LYS A 197 7.99 -4.29 11.62
N ILE A 198 6.89 -3.59 11.37
CA ILE A 198 6.49 -2.38 12.07
C ILE A 198 5.09 -2.57 12.66
N LYS A 199 4.91 -2.31 13.96
CA LYS A 199 3.59 -2.18 14.56
C LYS A 199 2.97 -0.85 14.16
N LEU A 200 1.65 -0.83 13.98
CA LEU A 200 0.97 0.39 13.55
C LEU A 200 0.33 1.19 14.69
N GLU A 201 0.38 0.70 15.95
CA GLU A 201 0.00 1.53 17.10
C GLU A 201 0.94 2.75 17.23
N PRO A 202 0.43 3.92 17.64
CA PRO A 202 -0.93 4.15 18.16
C PRO A 202 -2.00 4.39 17.09
N TYR A 203 -1.66 4.50 15.81
CA TYR A 203 -2.57 4.90 14.72
C TYR A 203 -3.59 3.81 14.36
N GLU A 204 -3.15 2.54 14.33
CA GLU A 204 -3.98 1.39 13.97
C GLU A 204 -3.75 0.24 14.95
N LYS A 205 -4.74 0.01 15.82
CA LYS A 205 -4.69 -1.05 16.83
C LYS A 205 -4.76 -2.44 16.20
N ASP A 206 -3.97 -3.38 16.75
CA ASP A 206 -3.94 -4.78 16.32
C ASP A 206 -3.52 -4.99 14.85
N HIS A 207 -2.69 -4.05 14.33
CA HIS A 207 -2.12 -4.12 12.99
C HIS A 207 -0.60 -4.14 12.98
N ILE A 208 -0.02 -4.82 11.95
CA ILE A 208 1.41 -4.73 11.62
C ILE A 208 1.58 -4.51 10.12
N CYS A 209 2.69 -3.86 9.77
CA CYS A 209 3.24 -3.83 8.42
C CYS A 209 4.42 -4.79 8.35
N LEU A 210 4.46 -5.65 7.33
CA LEU A 210 5.60 -6.48 6.99
C LEU A 210 6.14 -6.08 5.61
N ILE A 211 7.46 -5.93 5.52
CA ILE A 211 8.16 -5.89 4.22
C ILE A 211 8.77 -7.25 3.99
N VAL A 212 8.46 -7.84 2.82
CA VAL A 212 8.90 -9.19 2.47
C VAL A 212 9.58 -9.21 1.10
N LYS A 213 10.49 -10.18 0.91
CA LYS A 213 11.13 -10.51 -0.37
C LYS A 213 11.09 -12.01 -0.61
N LYS A 214 11.20 -12.45 -1.88
CA LYS A 214 11.49 -13.85 -2.16
C LYS A 214 12.79 -14.24 -1.49
N SER A 215 12.78 -15.39 -0.80
CA SER A 215 14.04 -16.08 -0.37
C SER A 215 14.66 -16.74 -1.59
N PHE A 216 15.95 -16.56 -1.78
CA PHE A 216 16.72 -17.26 -2.80
C PHE A 216 17.10 -18.65 -2.29
#